data_a31c2912ddf9048bb255aeb1105755c7
#
_entry.id   a31c2912ddf9048bb255aeb1105755c7
#
_cell.length_a   1.000
_cell.length_b   1.000
_cell.length_c   1.000
_cell.angle_alpha   90.00
_cell.angle_beta   90.00
_cell.angle_gamma   90.00
#
_symmetry.space_group_name_H-M   'P 1'
#
loop_
_entity.id
_entity.type
_entity.pdbx_description
1 polymer ?
#
loop_
_entity_poly.entity_id
_entity_poly.type
_entity_poly.pdbx_seq_one_letter_code
_entity_poly.pdbx_strand_id
1 'polypeptide(L)'
;EINLFACSLGAYFSLLTYKALYFKKCLFQSPILNMEHLINHMFEWFNITEEELKEKKSIETPIDTMSWKYYEFVKGNPINKWNSPTAIIYGTNDNLQNIEVIEEFCNKFKCNLTLGETFEHYFHKENELEFFYKWVEKNI
;
A
#
# COMPACT_ATOMS: atom_id res chain seq x y z
N GLU A 1 3.07 24.92 4.63
CA GLU A 1 2.25 23.84 4.04
C GLU A 1 3.17 22.72 3.54
N ILE A 2 2.81 21.46 3.82
CA ILE A 2 3.61 20.29 3.46
C ILE A 2 2.76 19.37 2.58
N ASN A 3 3.35 18.88 1.49
CA ASN A 3 2.80 17.81 0.66
C ASN A 3 3.54 16.51 0.97
N LEU A 4 2.85 15.39 0.83
CA LEU A 4 3.40 14.04 1.02
C LEU A 4 3.34 13.27 -0.29
N PHE A 5 4.46 12.71 -0.71
CA PHE A 5 4.50 11.67 -1.75
C PHE A 5 4.98 10.37 -1.13
N ALA A 6 4.28 9.27 -1.43
CA ALA A 6 4.67 7.96 -0.94
C ALA A 6 4.40 6.86 -1.97
N CYS A 7 5.22 5.83 -1.96
CA CYS A 7 5.13 4.68 -2.86
C CYS A 7 5.13 3.39 -2.06
N SER A 8 4.29 2.43 -2.46
CA SER A 8 4.28 1.06 -1.92
C SER A 8 4.22 1.02 -0.39
N LEU A 9 5.20 0.37 0.26
CA LEU A 9 5.33 0.30 1.72
C LEU A 9 5.48 1.68 2.38
N GLY A 10 6.08 2.63 1.66
CA GLY A 10 6.20 4.01 2.16
C GLY A 10 4.84 4.65 2.45
N ALA A 11 3.81 4.33 1.67
CA ALA A 11 2.46 4.77 1.94
C ALA A 11 1.92 4.18 3.24
N TYR A 12 2.09 2.87 3.48
CA TYR A 12 1.67 2.22 4.71
C TYR A 12 2.31 2.84 5.95
N PHE A 13 3.63 3.01 5.93
CA PHE A 13 4.33 3.62 7.07
C PHE A 13 3.94 5.08 7.28
N SER A 14 3.69 5.82 6.21
CA SER A 14 3.18 7.20 6.30
C SER A 14 1.80 7.25 6.95
N LEU A 15 0.90 6.35 6.56
CA LEU A 15 -0.44 6.26 7.13
C LEU A 15 -0.42 5.91 8.62
N LEU A 16 0.48 5.03 9.05
CA LEU A 16 0.65 4.70 10.47
C LEU A 16 1.22 5.87 11.28
N THR A 17 2.29 6.48 10.75
CA THR A 17 3.09 7.46 11.49
C THR A 17 2.42 8.82 11.54
N TYR A 18 1.81 9.23 10.44
CA TYR A 18 1.32 10.60 10.25
C TYR A 18 -0.19 10.74 10.35
N LYS A 19 -0.90 9.73 10.84
CA LYS A 19 -2.37 9.73 10.97
C LYS A 19 -2.97 10.90 11.75
N ALA A 20 -2.16 11.56 12.59
CA ALA A 20 -2.56 12.74 13.35
C ALA A 20 -2.18 14.07 12.69
N LEU A 21 -1.39 14.03 11.61
CA LEU A 21 -1.00 15.21 10.87
C LEU A 21 -1.96 15.48 9.70
N TYR A 22 -1.95 16.73 9.25
CA TYR A 22 -2.67 17.15 8.06
C TYR A 22 -1.69 17.64 7.01
N PHE A 23 -1.70 17.01 5.86
CA PHE A 23 -0.97 17.43 4.67
C PHE A 23 -1.90 18.18 3.73
N LYS A 24 -1.39 19.21 3.05
CA LYS A 24 -2.15 19.93 2.05
C LYS A 24 -2.59 19.00 0.91
N LYS A 25 -1.70 18.09 0.53
CA LYS A 25 -1.94 17.10 -0.52
C LYS A 25 -1.06 15.87 -0.30
N CYS A 26 -1.64 14.70 -0.55
CA CYS A 26 -0.92 13.44 -0.57
C CYS A 26 -1.05 12.78 -1.93
N LEU A 27 0.05 12.27 -2.47
CA LEU A 27 0.10 11.49 -3.70
C LEU A 27 0.68 10.12 -3.37
N PHE A 28 -0.10 9.06 -3.59
CA PHE A 28 0.32 7.69 -3.33
C PHE A 28 0.38 6.89 -4.64
N GLN A 29 1.55 6.34 -4.93
CA GLN A 29 1.77 5.45 -6.06
C GLN A 29 1.81 4.00 -5.59
N SER A 30 0.98 3.14 -6.18
CA SER A 30 0.95 1.70 -5.87
C SER A 30 0.99 1.43 -4.36
N PRO A 31 0.14 2.09 -3.54
CA PRO A 31 0.30 2.06 -2.10
C PRO A 31 -0.07 0.69 -1.51
N ILE A 32 0.63 0.31 -0.45
CA ILE A 32 0.16 -0.74 0.45
C ILE A 32 -0.76 -0.07 1.48
N LEU A 33 -2.04 -0.35 1.42
CA LEU A 33 -3.09 0.26 2.25
C LEU A 33 -3.61 -0.69 3.32
N ASN A 34 -3.45 -1.99 3.10
CA ASN A 34 -3.81 -3.04 4.04
C ASN A 34 -2.65 -4.05 4.13
N MET A 35 -1.80 -3.88 5.14
CA MET A 35 -0.62 -4.74 5.34
C MET A 35 -1.01 -6.15 5.80
N GLU A 36 -2.07 -6.30 6.58
CA GLU A 36 -2.56 -7.62 6.97
C GLU A 36 -2.96 -8.46 5.74
N HIS A 37 -3.64 -7.85 4.79
CA HIS A 37 -4.01 -8.47 3.52
C HIS A 37 -2.76 -8.94 2.74
N LEU A 38 -1.71 -8.10 2.67
CA LEU A 38 -0.45 -8.46 2.03
C LEU A 38 0.22 -9.65 2.72
N ILE A 39 0.31 -9.64 4.05
CA ILE A 39 0.91 -10.73 4.82
C ILE A 39 0.11 -12.02 4.66
N ASN A 40 -1.22 -11.95 4.64
CA ASN A 40 -2.07 -13.11 4.39
C ASN A 40 -1.83 -13.71 3.00
N HIS A 41 -1.62 -12.88 1.98
CA HIS A 41 -1.20 -13.37 0.66
C HIS A 41 0.17 -14.03 0.70
N MET A 42 1.11 -13.51 1.48
CA MET A 42 2.42 -14.15 1.64
C MET A 42 2.31 -15.54 2.28
N PHE A 43 1.42 -15.74 3.23
CA PHE A 43 1.11 -17.07 3.75
C PHE A 43 0.67 -18.03 2.65
N GLU A 44 -0.22 -17.57 1.76
CA GLU A 44 -0.69 -18.38 0.63
C GLU A 44 0.43 -18.65 -0.39
N TRP A 45 1.16 -17.63 -0.81
CA TRP A 45 2.21 -17.74 -1.83
C TRP A 45 3.33 -18.69 -1.42
N PHE A 46 3.70 -18.70 -0.15
CA PHE A 46 4.82 -19.51 0.37
C PHE A 46 4.38 -20.74 1.15
N ASN A 47 3.08 -21.05 1.14
CA ASN A 47 2.51 -22.18 1.85
C ASN A 47 2.95 -22.26 3.32
N ILE A 48 2.89 -21.13 4.00
CA ILE A 48 3.23 -20.97 5.41
C ILE A 48 1.91 -20.85 6.20
N THR A 49 1.79 -21.54 7.33
CA THR A 49 0.66 -21.36 8.23
C THR A 49 0.95 -20.33 9.30
N GLU A 50 -0.10 -19.73 9.84
CA GLU A 50 0.00 -18.79 10.95
C GLU A 50 0.63 -19.44 12.18
N GLU A 51 0.27 -20.68 12.47
CA GLU A 51 0.83 -21.49 13.55
C GLU A 51 2.33 -21.73 13.38
N GLU A 52 2.77 -22.04 12.16
CA GLU A 52 4.18 -22.22 11.83
C GLU A 52 4.97 -20.95 12.08
N LEU A 53 4.48 -19.79 11.63
CA LEU A 53 5.13 -18.50 11.87
C LEU A 53 5.19 -18.18 13.37
N LYS A 54 4.11 -18.44 14.11
CA LYS A 54 4.05 -18.26 15.56
C LYS A 54 5.07 -19.10 16.30
N GLU A 55 5.23 -20.36 15.90
CA GLU A 55 6.20 -21.28 16.50
C GLU A 55 7.64 -20.88 16.20
N LYS A 56 7.95 -20.62 14.93
CA LYS A 56 9.30 -20.27 14.47
C LYS A 56 9.73 -18.85 14.77
N LYS A 57 8.78 -17.95 15.07
CA LYS A 57 8.97 -16.50 15.30
C LYS A 57 9.33 -15.72 14.05
N SER A 58 10.14 -16.23 13.16
CA SER A 58 10.45 -15.65 11.86
C SER A 58 10.70 -16.72 10.81
N ILE A 59 10.34 -16.43 9.57
CA ILE A 59 10.55 -17.31 8.41
C ILE A 59 11.05 -16.46 7.25
N GLU A 60 12.21 -16.82 6.70
CA GLU A 60 12.71 -16.19 5.49
C GLU A 60 11.93 -16.63 4.27
N THR A 61 11.60 -15.68 3.41
CA THR A 61 10.92 -15.94 2.12
C THR A 61 11.71 -15.30 0.99
N PRO A 62 11.44 -15.65 -0.29
CA PRO A 62 12.10 -15.01 -1.43
C PRO A 62 11.85 -13.49 -1.56
N ILE A 63 10.82 -12.97 -0.91
CA ILE A 63 10.48 -11.54 -0.96
C ILE A 63 11.07 -10.83 0.26
N ASP A 64 10.78 -11.30 1.47
CA ASP A 64 11.21 -10.69 2.72
C ASP A 64 11.07 -11.70 3.87
N THR A 65 11.60 -11.38 5.04
CA THR A 65 11.45 -12.17 6.25
C THR A 65 10.08 -11.90 6.89
N MET A 66 9.27 -12.94 7.03
CA MET A 66 8.03 -12.87 7.80
C MET A 66 8.34 -12.95 9.30
N SER A 67 7.75 -12.05 10.08
CA SER A 67 7.93 -11.97 11.53
C SER A 67 6.59 -12.10 12.24
N TRP A 68 6.49 -13.02 13.19
CA TRP A 68 5.29 -13.16 14.03
C TRP A 68 4.98 -11.88 14.80
N LYS A 69 5.98 -11.28 15.41
CA LYS A 69 5.83 -10.02 16.16
C LYS A 69 5.32 -8.88 15.29
N TYR A 70 5.80 -8.79 14.05
CA TYR A 70 5.33 -7.79 13.11
C TYR A 70 3.89 -8.05 12.67
N TYR A 71 3.55 -9.31 12.41
CA TYR A 71 2.17 -9.69 12.06
C TYR A 71 1.18 -9.37 13.18
N GLU A 72 1.52 -9.64 14.43
CA GLU A 72 0.70 -9.24 15.59
C GLU A 72 0.54 -7.71 15.67
N PHE A 73 1.63 -6.97 15.47
CA PHE A 73 1.60 -5.51 15.42
C PHE A 73 0.66 -5.00 14.34
N VAL A 74 0.76 -5.54 13.13
CA VAL A 74 -0.08 -5.15 11.97
C VAL A 74 -1.56 -5.41 12.26
N LYS A 75 -1.91 -6.57 12.80
CA LYS A 75 -3.31 -6.90 13.17
C LYS A 75 -3.85 -5.96 14.25
N GLY A 76 -3.01 -5.56 15.19
CA GLY A 76 -3.39 -4.64 16.28
C GLY A 76 -3.42 -3.16 15.87
N ASN A 77 -2.92 -2.81 14.69
CA ASN A 77 -2.79 -1.42 14.23
C ASN A 77 -3.32 -1.24 12.80
N PRO A 78 -4.60 -1.51 12.53
CA PRO A 78 -5.19 -1.26 11.21
C PRO A 78 -5.21 0.24 10.92
N ILE A 79 -5.17 0.59 9.62
CA ILE A 79 -5.35 1.98 9.18
C ILE A 79 -6.82 2.34 9.27
N ASN A 80 -7.20 3.06 10.30
CA ASN A 80 -8.58 3.45 10.59
C ASN A 80 -8.82 4.97 10.62
N LYS A 81 -7.78 5.77 10.41
CA LYS A 81 -7.85 7.23 10.43
C LYS A 81 -6.90 7.83 9.40
N TRP A 82 -7.44 8.64 8.51
CA TRP A 82 -6.69 9.47 7.60
C TRP A 82 -7.54 10.68 7.18
N ASN A 83 -7.00 11.90 7.26
CA ASN A 83 -7.77 13.13 7.03
C ASN A 83 -7.18 14.00 5.93
N SER A 84 -6.03 13.65 5.38
CA SER A 84 -5.36 14.47 4.35
C SER A 84 -5.95 14.19 2.96
N PRO A 85 -6.18 15.22 2.14
CA PRO A 85 -6.60 15.03 0.75
C PRO A 85 -5.60 14.17 -0.01
N THR A 86 -6.06 13.06 -0.58
CA THR A 86 -5.18 12.04 -1.16
C THR A 86 -5.61 11.67 -2.57
N ALA A 87 -4.66 11.64 -3.50
CA ALA A 87 -4.82 11.04 -4.82
C ALA A 87 -3.95 9.77 -4.88
N ILE A 88 -4.52 8.72 -5.45
CA ILE A 88 -3.88 7.41 -5.60
C ILE A 88 -3.81 7.06 -7.07
N ILE A 89 -2.65 6.57 -7.52
CA ILE A 89 -2.47 5.89 -8.79
C ILE A 89 -2.15 4.42 -8.56
N TYR A 90 -2.91 3.55 -9.21
CA TYR A 90 -2.84 2.10 -9.03
C TYR A 90 -2.85 1.39 -10.38
N GLY A 91 -1.94 0.42 -10.54
CA GLY A 91 -1.88 -0.43 -11.73
C GLY A 91 -2.85 -1.61 -11.64
N THR A 92 -3.66 -1.83 -12.66
CA THR A 92 -4.68 -2.89 -12.62
C THR A 92 -4.10 -4.30 -12.58
N ASN A 93 -2.81 -4.48 -12.91
CA ASN A 93 -2.06 -5.73 -12.78
C ASN A 93 -1.17 -5.78 -11.52
N ASP A 94 -1.37 -4.87 -10.58
CA ASP A 94 -0.68 -4.93 -9.28
C ASP A 94 -1.08 -6.21 -8.54
N ASN A 95 -0.09 -6.99 -8.12
CA ASN A 95 -0.29 -8.27 -7.43
C ASN A 95 -0.06 -8.22 -5.92
N LEU A 96 0.31 -7.07 -5.37
CA LEU A 96 0.56 -6.92 -3.93
C LEU A 96 -0.70 -6.49 -3.17
N GLN A 97 -1.53 -5.65 -3.78
CA GLN A 97 -2.83 -5.27 -3.23
C GLN A 97 -3.89 -5.45 -4.30
N ASN A 98 -5.00 -6.05 -3.96
CA ASN A 98 -6.13 -6.19 -4.88
C ASN A 98 -6.85 -4.84 -5.06
N ILE A 99 -7.54 -4.68 -6.19
CA ILE A 99 -8.30 -3.46 -6.48
C ILE A 99 -9.35 -3.17 -5.40
N GLU A 100 -9.98 -4.19 -4.84
CA GLU A 100 -10.98 -4.06 -3.79
C GLU A 100 -10.41 -3.38 -2.54
N VAL A 101 -9.17 -3.69 -2.16
CA VAL A 101 -8.46 -3.04 -1.04
C VAL A 101 -8.28 -1.54 -1.31
N ILE A 102 -7.89 -1.20 -2.53
CA ILE A 102 -7.68 0.19 -2.95
C ILE A 102 -9.00 0.96 -2.96
N GLU A 103 -10.05 0.38 -3.54
CA GLU A 103 -11.37 0.99 -3.61
C GLU A 103 -11.99 1.16 -2.22
N GLU A 104 -11.88 0.18 -1.34
CA GLU A 104 -12.36 0.27 0.04
C GLU A 104 -11.71 1.44 0.78
N PHE A 105 -10.40 1.59 0.67
CA PHE A 105 -9.67 2.71 1.26
C PHE A 105 -10.11 4.05 0.66
N CYS A 106 -10.21 4.14 -0.66
CA CYS A 106 -10.65 5.36 -1.35
C CYS A 106 -12.06 5.78 -0.95
N ASN A 107 -12.97 4.81 -0.82
CA ASN A 107 -14.34 5.07 -0.38
C ASN A 107 -14.40 5.54 1.07
N LYS A 108 -13.62 4.90 1.95
CA LYS A 108 -13.57 5.22 3.38
C LYS A 108 -12.99 6.62 3.64
N PHE A 109 -11.92 6.98 2.95
CA PHE A 109 -11.19 8.23 3.17
C PHE A 109 -11.38 9.27 2.07
N LYS A 110 -12.28 9.03 1.12
CA LYS A 110 -12.63 9.95 0.02
C LYS A 110 -11.42 10.36 -0.83
N CYS A 111 -10.61 9.38 -1.20
CA CYS A 111 -9.46 9.60 -2.06
C CYS A 111 -9.85 9.62 -3.55
N ASN A 112 -9.08 10.33 -4.37
CA ASN A 112 -9.19 10.27 -5.82
C ASN A 112 -8.36 9.12 -6.36
N LEU A 113 -9.00 8.16 -7.04
CA LEU A 113 -8.34 7.00 -7.63
C LEU A 113 -8.14 7.18 -9.13
N THR A 114 -6.93 6.94 -9.60
CA THR A 114 -6.57 6.83 -11.01
C THR A 114 -6.03 5.44 -11.30
N LEU A 115 -6.58 4.77 -12.31
CA LEU A 115 -6.16 3.44 -12.73
C LEU A 115 -5.18 3.52 -13.90
N GLY A 116 -4.03 2.85 -13.78
CA GLY A 116 -3.13 2.54 -14.88
C GLY A 116 -3.50 1.18 -15.47
N GLU A 117 -4.18 1.17 -16.61
CA GLU A 117 -4.62 -0.06 -17.25
C GLU A 117 -3.44 -0.96 -17.64
N THR A 118 -3.44 -2.20 -17.17
CA THR A 118 -2.40 -3.21 -17.34
C THR A 118 -1.06 -2.90 -16.66
N PHE A 119 -0.95 -1.80 -15.92
CA PHE A 119 0.27 -1.48 -15.18
C PHE A 119 0.44 -2.43 -14.00
N GLU A 120 1.68 -2.85 -13.78
CA GLU A 120 2.06 -3.65 -12.63
C GLU A 120 2.33 -2.77 -11.40
N HIS A 121 2.72 -3.38 -10.30
CA HIS A 121 3.06 -2.64 -9.07
C HIS A 121 4.19 -1.61 -9.29
N TYR A 122 5.20 -1.98 -10.05
CA TYR A 122 6.34 -1.15 -10.38
C TYR A 122 6.20 -0.55 -11.79
N PHE A 123 6.01 0.76 -11.86
CA PHE A 123 5.95 1.48 -13.14
C PHE A 123 7.37 1.68 -13.68
N HIS A 124 7.70 1.05 -14.79
CA HIS A 124 9.05 1.04 -15.35
C HIS A 124 9.09 1.20 -16.87
N LYS A 125 7.98 1.00 -17.56
CA LYS A 125 7.90 1.20 -19.01
C LYS A 125 7.72 2.69 -19.34
N GLU A 126 8.21 3.12 -20.49
CA GLU A 126 8.17 4.51 -20.91
C GLU A 126 6.75 5.10 -20.87
N ASN A 127 5.76 4.36 -21.41
CA ASN A 127 4.36 4.78 -21.37
C ASN A 127 3.78 4.85 -19.96
N GLU A 128 4.19 3.97 -19.05
CA GLU A 128 3.77 3.98 -17.66
C GLU A 128 4.34 5.19 -16.92
N LEU A 129 5.61 5.51 -17.17
CA LEU A 129 6.28 6.67 -16.59
C LEU A 129 5.68 7.98 -17.13
N GLU A 130 5.40 8.07 -18.43
CA GLU A 130 4.74 9.23 -19.02
C GLU A 130 3.35 9.46 -18.40
N PHE A 131 2.57 8.40 -18.26
CA PHE A 131 1.26 8.45 -17.61
C PHE A 131 1.37 8.90 -16.15
N PHE A 132 2.34 8.36 -15.42
CA PHE A 132 2.62 8.73 -14.04
C PHE A 132 3.00 10.21 -13.90
N TYR A 133 3.90 10.73 -14.74
CA TYR A 133 4.29 12.14 -14.70
C TYR A 133 3.11 13.07 -14.97
N LYS A 134 2.28 12.77 -15.96
CA LYS A 134 1.05 13.53 -16.23
C LYS A 134 0.08 13.51 -15.05
N TRP A 135 -0.03 12.36 -14.38
CA TRP A 135 -0.84 12.25 -13.17
C TRP A 135 -0.28 13.08 -12.02
N VAL A 136 1.02 13.10 -11.83
CA VAL A 136 1.69 13.95 -10.82
C VAL A 136 1.42 15.42 -11.11
N GLU A 137 1.68 15.90 -12.34
CA GLU A 137 1.44 17.28 -12.76
C GLU A 137 -0.01 17.74 -12.52
N LYS A 138 -0.96 16.87 -12.81
CA LYS A 138 -2.40 17.16 -12.59
C LYS A 138 -2.78 17.28 -11.12
N ASN A 139 -2.06 16.62 -10.23
CA ASN A 139 -2.43 16.48 -8.82
C ASN A 139 -1.55 17.28 -7.85
N ILE A 140 -0.50 17.91 -8.32
CA ILE A 140 0.37 18.79 -7.49
C ILE A 140 -0.35 20.06 -7.02
#